data_da5de64e1ce16cda95157786f6eef785
#
_entry.id   da5de64e1ce16cda95157786f6eef785
#
_cell.length_a   1.000
_cell.length_b   1.000
_cell.length_c   1.000
_cell.angle_alpha   90.00
_cell.angle_beta   90.00
_cell.angle_gamma   90.00
#
_symmetry.space_group_name_H-M   'P 1'
#
loop_
_entity.id
_entity.type
_entity.pdbx_description
1 polymer ?
#
loop_
_entity_poly.entity_id
_entity_poly.type
_entity_poly.pdbx_seq_one_letter_code
_entity_poly.pdbx_strand_id
1 'polypeptide(L)'
;MANNEIKTNAEIYREQRKARLAKAAKKKKSGKGDKIIRVLVKALCIILVAGVVLYGAANMLTKVFCLPQKLITVATYGDEKITMAEYNYYYMSLYNQMVSTVNQIDSYYGQGYGSYYTGFDTTKDPADQKYTAEDAPEGVETWADYFKVTAPEKAFLQNAVYQDAISEDAKSKGFEITAEDQKTMNEEIDEIFTELTTYAENSDFSLSNYISKTCGEGLTEKSYRELLERDYTVQLYLTWYQENIADNVSEDDVKAYYEENKATYDYATVRLFSVSYAEASENADKNDPVYTKDEAKTRADDFLSKITDEASFATLAKEYALPSQADNFKEDSATLAKNITKSSVESSSKSVAEWVFSADRVVGDKVVIDDADAKAYYIAYMVSVAAPDKGTAGASVRHILVQADSTKQDTEGNEVDLPADEVAKNFADAKAEAEKILKEWKDGEANEASFAALATEKTDDTGSKETGGLYENITSTSSYVPEFLDWALADHKVGDTGIVKTDYGYHIMYFVGADETEKWESDVRTAIASEKFNEYTEDLIDGITDKIERNDTVINYFVKAIEKQITNAVSYKSSSTATY
;
A
#
# COMPACT_ATOMS: atom_id res chain seq x y z
N MET A 1 -32.61 -2.34 -12.27
CA MET A 1 -32.13 -3.20 -11.19
C MET A 1 -30.89 -2.52 -10.63
N ALA A 2 -30.91 -2.20 -9.34
CA ALA A 2 -29.85 -1.42 -8.73
C ALA A 2 -28.55 -2.23 -8.69
N ASN A 3 -27.49 -1.67 -9.28
CA ASN A 3 -26.12 -2.15 -9.06
C ASN A 3 -25.80 -2.04 -7.56
N ASN A 4 -25.73 -3.17 -6.88
CA ASN A 4 -25.07 -3.23 -5.57
C ASN A 4 -23.57 -3.35 -5.83
N GLU A 5 -22.91 -2.20 -6.04
CA GLU A 5 -21.45 -2.15 -5.97
C GLU A 5 -21.02 -2.51 -4.54
N ILE A 6 -20.20 -3.53 -4.42
CA ILE A 6 -19.58 -3.90 -3.13
C ILE A 6 -18.57 -2.81 -2.82
N LYS A 7 -18.94 -1.94 -1.86
CA LYS A 7 -18.08 -0.84 -1.44
C LYS A 7 -16.78 -1.38 -0.87
N THR A 8 -15.67 -0.81 -1.30
CA THR A 8 -14.35 -1.12 -0.73
C THR A 8 -14.27 -0.67 0.73
N ASN A 9 -13.39 -1.28 1.52
CA ASN A 9 -13.16 -0.86 2.92
C ASN A 9 -12.82 0.64 3.02
N ALA A 10 -12.11 1.18 2.02
CA ALA A 10 -11.83 2.60 1.92
C ALA A 10 -13.09 3.46 1.70
N GLU A 11 -14.06 2.98 0.92
CA GLU A 11 -15.33 3.67 0.70
C GLU A 11 -16.23 3.62 1.93
N ILE A 12 -16.28 2.48 2.63
CA ILE A 12 -16.99 2.33 3.90
C ILE A 12 -16.40 3.29 4.94
N TYR A 13 -15.08 3.34 5.05
CA TYR A 13 -14.38 4.28 5.94
C TYR A 13 -14.69 5.74 5.60
N ARG A 14 -14.70 6.12 4.31
CA ARG A 14 -15.06 7.46 3.85
C ARG A 14 -16.50 7.82 4.22
N GLU A 15 -17.46 6.92 3.99
CA GLU A 15 -18.87 7.16 4.34
C GLU A 15 -19.06 7.33 5.85
N GLN A 16 -18.40 6.50 6.66
CA GLN A 16 -18.45 6.60 8.12
C GLN A 16 -17.84 7.93 8.59
N ARG A 17 -16.67 8.32 8.05
CA ARG A 17 -16.05 9.61 8.34
C ARG A 17 -16.96 10.79 7.97
N LYS A 18 -17.60 10.75 6.78
CA LYS A 18 -18.58 11.76 6.36
C LYS A 18 -19.75 11.88 7.34
N ALA A 19 -20.30 10.75 7.77
CA ALA A 19 -21.40 10.72 8.75
C ALA A 19 -20.96 11.30 10.10
N ARG A 20 -19.73 11.02 10.57
CA ARG A 20 -19.15 11.55 11.82
C ARG A 20 -18.94 13.06 11.75
N LEU A 21 -18.31 13.55 10.67
CA LEU A 21 -18.07 14.97 10.46
C LEU A 21 -19.38 15.77 10.32
N ALA A 22 -20.40 15.20 9.66
CA ALA A 22 -21.73 15.78 9.57
C ALA A 22 -22.43 15.83 10.96
N LYS A 23 -22.16 14.87 11.85
CA LYS A 23 -22.69 14.84 13.22
C LYS A 23 -21.99 15.86 14.12
N ALA A 24 -20.66 16.02 13.96
CA ALA A 24 -19.88 17.07 14.63
C ALA A 24 -20.34 18.47 14.23
N ALA A 25 -20.57 18.71 12.94
CA ALA A 25 -21.08 19.98 12.43
C ALA A 25 -22.46 20.34 12.99
N LYS A 26 -23.37 19.37 13.18
CA LYS A 26 -24.70 19.58 13.78
C LYS A 26 -24.66 19.91 15.27
N LYS A 27 -23.61 19.52 16.01
CA LYS A 27 -23.47 19.72 17.46
C LYS A 27 -22.96 21.12 17.83
N LYS A 28 -22.46 21.90 16.87
CA LYS A 28 -21.94 23.28 17.06
C LYS A 28 -23.07 24.31 17.27
N LYS A 29 -23.90 24.15 18.31
CA LYS A 29 -24.64 25.28 18.88
C LYS A 29 -23.79 25.91 19.98
N SER A 30 -23.25 27.09 19.69
CA SER A 30 -22.32 27.84 20.53
C SER A 30 -22.81 27.99 21.97
N GLY A 31 -22.08 27.42 22.92
CA GLY A 31 -22.25 27.69 24.35
C GLY A 31 -21.68 29.07 24.73
N LYS A 32 -22.17 29.64 25.83
CA LYS A 32 -21.68 30.94 26.36
C LYS A 32 -20.17 30.96 26.64
N GLY A 33 -19.53 29.80 26.89
CA GLY A 33 -18.06 29.67 27.06
C GLY A 33 -17.25 30.03 25.82
N ASP A 34 -17.74 29.67 24.65
CA ASP A 34 -17.06 29.93 23.36
C ASP A 34 -16.89 31.44 23.07
N LYS A 35 -17.86 32.25 23.52
CA LYS A 35 -17.78 33.73 23.39
C LYS A 35 -16.72 34.33 24.30
N ILE A 36 -16.56 33.82 25.51
CA ILE A 36 -15.57 34.34 26.50
C ILE A 36 -14.16 33.96 26.05
N ILE A 37 -13.95 32.73 25.57
CA ILE A 37 -12.64 32.30 25.04
C ILE A 37 -12.28 33.09 23.78
N ARG A 38 -13.22 33.35 22.88
CA ARG A 38 -12.98 34.21 21.71
C ARG A 38 -12.63 35.66 22.07
N VAL A 39 -13.22 36.20 23.14
CA VAL A 39 -12.89 37.55 23.62
C VAL A 39 -11.50 37.57 24.26
N LEU A 40 -11.17 36.55 25.08
CA LEU A 40 -9.83 36.45 25.69
C LEU A 40 -8.74 36.18 24.65
N VAL A 41 -9.00 35.35 23.66
CA VAL A 41 -8.07 35.10 22.54
C VAL A 41 -7.94 36.35 21.67
N LYS A 42 -9.04 37.05 21.37
CA LYS A 42 -8.95 38.34 20.67
C LYS A 42 -8.14 39.39 21.46
N ALA A 43 -8.34 39.46 22.77
CA ALA A 43 -7.57 40.32 23.63
C ALA A 43 -6.09 39.91 23.68
N LEU A 44 -5.78 38.64 23.77
CA LEU A 44 -4.43 38.11 23.72
C LEU A 44 -3.77 38.37 22.35
N CYS A 45 -4.48 38.17 21.27
CA CYS A 45 -4.00 38.48 19.90
C CYS A 45 -3.78 39.99 19.71
N ILE A 46 -4.68 40.84 20.25
CA ILE A 46 -4.51 42.30 20.18
C ILE A 46 -3.29 42.76 21.02
N ILE A 47 -3.07 42.18 22.21
CA ILE A 47 -1.90 42.47 23.06
C ILE A 47 -0.62 42.01 22.36
N LEU A 48 -0.62 40.82 21.72
CA LEU A 48 0.53 40.31 20.95
C LEU A 48 0.82 41.19 19.71
N VAL A 49 -0.22 41.57 18.97
CA VAL A 49 -0.08 42.45 17.79
C VAL A 49 0.35 43.87 18.20
N ALA A 50 -0.23 44.44 19.28
CA ALA A 50 0.18 45.75 19.81
C ALA A 50 1.63 45.73 20.36
N GLY A 51 2.04 44.62 21.00
CA GLY A 51 3.42 44.41 21.45
C GLY A 51 4.43 44.36 20.31
N VAL A 52 4.05 43.79 19.16
CA VAL A 52 4.88 43.71 17.95
C VAL A 52 5.03 45.08 17.27
N VAL A 53 3.99 45.91 17.32
CA VAL A 53 3.99 47.27 16.73
C VAL A 53 4.79 48.24 17.57
N LEU A 54 4.85 48.08 18.89
CA LEU A 54 5.51 49.01 19.82
C LEU A 54 7.01 48.81 19.98
N TYR A 55 7.57 47.70 19.53
CA TYR A 55 9.00 47.43 19.66
C TYR A 55 9.61 46.91 18.37
N GLY A 56 10.39 47.72 17.68
CA GLY A 56 11.20 47.31 16.52
C GLY A 56 12.15 46.12 16.82
N ALA A 57 12.44 45.86 18.11
CA ALA A 57 13.12 44.66 18.59
C ALA A 57 12.24 43.41 18.54
N ALA A 58 10.92 43.54 18.51
CA ALA A 58 9.99 42.40 18.45
C ALA A 58 10.02 41.65 17.09
N ASN A 59 10.44 42.32 16.01
CA ASN A 59 10.62 41.70 14.71
C ASN A 59 11.69 40.58 14.77
N MET A 60 12.67 40.71 15.64
CA MET A 60 13.69 39.70 15.86
C MET A 60 13.13 38.52 16.67
N LEU A 61 12.31 38.78 17.69
CA LEU A 61 11.70 37.75 18.54
C LEU A 61 10.65 36.93 17.78
N THR A 62 9.92 37.52 16.85
CA THR A 62 8.86 36.81 16.11
C THR A 62 9.37 36.08 14.89
N LYS A 63 10.39 36.58 14.18
CA LYS A 63 10.92 35.98 12.95
C LYS A 63 12.11 35.05 13.16
N VAL A 64 12.92 35.31 14.20
CA VAL A 64 14.11 34.49 14.48
C VAL A 64 13.81 33.45 15.55
N PHE A 65 13.04 33.80 16.57
CA PHE A 65 12.74 32.88 17.68
C PHE A 65 11.39 32.17 17.56
N CYS A 66 10.53 32.59 16.64
CA CYS A 66 9.17 32.02 16.42
C CYS A 66 8.40 31.84 17.75
N LEU A 67 8.55 32.81 18.69
CA LEU A 67 8.01 32.68 20.04
C LEU A 67 6.48 32.53 20.06
N PRO A 68 5.70 33.22 19.19
CA PRO A 68 4.27 33.03 19.12
C PRO A 68 3.90 31.57 18.76
N GLN A 69 4.59 30.97 17.80
CA GLN A 69 4.32 29.63 17.35
C GLN A 69 4.58 28.56 18.43
N LYS A 70 5.53 28.82 19.33
CA LYS A 70 5.87 27.95 20.47
C LYS A 70 4.91 28.05 21.64
N LEU A 71 4.24 29.20 21.81
CA LEU A 71 3.45 29.52 23.01
C LEU A 71 1.94 29.55 22.76
N ILE A 72 1.50 29.78 21.52
CA ILE A 72 0.08 29.89 21.20
C ILE A 72 -0.53 28.51 21.03
N THR A 73 -1.52 28.22 21.83
CA THR A 73 -2.37 27.04 21.68
C THR A 73 -3.37 27.27 20.54
N VAL A 74 -3.41 26.37 19.57
CA VAL A 74 -4.31 26.45 18.41
C VAL A 74 -5.47 25.47 18.46
N ALA A 75 -5.33 24.40 19.24
CA ALA A 75 -6.41 23.45 19.49
C ALA A 75 -6.23 22.82 20.88
N THR A 76 -7.34 22.34 21.44
CA THR A 76 -7.36 21.60 22.70
C THR A 76 -8.27 20.39 22.60
N TYR A 77 -7.90 19.33 23.34
CA TYR A 77 -8.69 18.15 23.54
C TYR A 77 -8.59 17.74 25.02
N GLY A 78 -9.65 17.95 25.80
CA GLY A 78 -9.58 17.84 27.26
C GLY A 78 -8.53 18.78 27.83
N ASP A 79 -7.56 18.24 28.57
CA ASP A 79 -6.43 19.01 29.15
C ASP A 79 -5.23 19.15 28.18
N GLU A 80 -5.26 18.41 27.08
CA GLU A 80 -4.20 18.44 26.08
C GLU A 80 -4.28 19.68 25.19
N LYS A 81 -3.12 20.13 24.73
CA LYS A 81 -2.98 21.35 23.94
C LYS A 81 -1.96 21.13 22.85
N ILE A 82 -2.28 21.55 21.63
CA ILE A 82 -1.30 21.70 20.57
C ILE A 82 -0.93 23.15 20.37
N THR A 83 0.38 23.37 20.25
CA THR A 83 0.95 24.66 19.90
C THR A 83 0.86 24.92 18.40
N MET A 84 1.04 26.17 17.99
CA MET A 84 1.14 26.48 16.56
C MET A 84 2.35 25.79 15.89
N ALA A 85 3.44 25.55 16.61
CA ALA A 85 4.61 24.85 16.07
C ALA A 85 4.32 23.37 15.78
N GLU A 86 3.63 22.67 16.68
CA GLU A 86 3.16 21.29 16.43
C GLU A 86 2.12 21.22 15.32
N TYR A 87 1.18 22.16 15.31
CA TYR A 87 0.22 22.27 14.22
C TYR A 87 0.92 22.42 12.86
N ASN A 88 1.94 23.28 12.80
CA ASN A 88 2.71 23.51 11.58
C ASN A 88 3.44 22.23 11.14
N TYR A 89 3.96 21.46 12.09
CA TYR A 89 4.56 20.15 11.82
C TYR A 89 3.57 19.20 11.15
N TYR A 90 2.39 19.01 11.73
CA TYR A 90 1.39 18.10 11.17
C TYR A 90 0.79 18.60 9.86
N TYR A 91 0.64 19.90 9.69
CA TYR A 91 0.25 20.48 8.41
C TYR A 91 1.27 20.13 7.31
N MET A 92 2.57 20.36 7.59
CA MET A 92 3.65 20.04 6.65
C MET A 92 3.79 18.54 6.43
N SER A 93 3.62 17.74 7.47
CA SER A 93 3.62 16.27 7.35
C SER A 93 2.52 15.77 6.42
N LEU A 94 1.29 16.27 6.53
CA LEU A 94 0.18 15.93 5.64
C LEU A 94 0.45 16.35 4.19
N TYR A 95 0.97 17.56 4.00
CA TYR A 95 1.36 18.06 2.68
C TYR A 95 2.46 17.18 2.05
N ASN A 96 3.54 16.91 2.78
CA ASN A 96 4.66 16.12 2.29
C ASN A 96 4.25 14.66 2.03
N GLN A 97 3.39 14.08 2.87
CA GLN A 97 2.83 12.75 2.64
C GLN A 97 2.05 12.70 1.31
N MET A 98 1.23 13.71 1.02
CA MET A 98 0.49 13.79 -0.24
C MET A 98 1.43 13.93 -1.43
N VAL A 99 2.47 14.79 -1.33
CA VAL A 99 3.50 14.92 -2.38
C VAL A 99 4.22 13.59 -2.62
N SER A 100 4.58 12.88 -1.56
CA SER A 100 5.23 11.56 -1.66
C SER A 100 4.32 10.53 -2.35
N THR A 101 3.02 10.49 -1.98
CA THR A 101 2.04 9.61 -2.60
C THR A 101 1.91 9.86 -4.11
N VAL A 102 1.82 11.14 -4.52
CA VAL A 102 1.78 11.50 -5.95
C VAL A 102 3.03 11.03 -6.67
N ASN A 103 4.21 11.31 -6.11
CA ASN A 103 5.49 10.94 -6.73
C ASN A 103 5.65 9.41 -6.82
N GLN A 104 5.20 8.66 -5.82
CA GLN A 104 5.24 7.20 -5.83
C GLN A 104 4.35 6.62 -6.93
N ILE A 105 3.13 7.13 -7.08
CA ILE A 105 2.23 6.72 -8.17
C ILE A 105 2.83 7.08 -9.52
N ASP A 106 3.39 8.28 -9.66
CA ASP A 106 4.04 8.74 -10.90
C ASP A 106 5.25 7.87 -11.26
N SER A 107 6.02 7.42 -10.27
CA SER A 107 7.17 6.53 -10.52
C SER A 107 6.75 5.14 -11.01
N TYR A 108 5.57 4.65 -10.60
CA TYR A 108 5.05 3.32 -10.94
C TYR A 108 4.30 3.29 -12.27
N TYR A 109 3.45 4.30 -12.52
CA TYR A 109 2.50 4.32 -13.65
C TYR A 109 2.85 5.37 -14.71
N GLY A 110 3.85 6.23 -14.45
CA GLY A 110 4.23 7.32 -15.32
C GLY A 110 3.74 8.68 -14.84
N GLN A 111 4.41 9.74 -15.32
CA GLN A 111 4.18 11.12 -14.87
C GLN A 111 2.74 11.59 -15.16
N GLY A 112 2.10 12.18 -14.14
CA GLY A 112 0.74 12.70 -14.19
C GLY A 112 -0.33 11.75 -13.64
N TYR A 113 -0.03 10.46 -13.48
CA TYR A 113 -0.97 9.52 -12.89
C TYR A 113 -1.22 9.80 -11.40
N GLY A 114 -0.19 10.21 -10.66
CA GLY A 114 -0.34 10.59 -9.26
C GLY A 114 -1.37 11.69 -9.06
N SER A 115 -1.28 12.76 -9.85
CA SER A 115 -2.29 13.84 -9.83
C SER A 115 -3.67 13.38 -10.27
N TYR A 116 -3.75 12.48 -11.23
CA TYR A 116 -5.03 11.92 -11.71
C TYR A 116 -5.74 11.10 -10.63
N TYR A 117 -5.02 10.22 -9.94
CA TYR A 117 -5.61 9.35 -8.91
C TYR A 117 -5.87 10.05 -7.58
N THR A 118 -5.01 10.99 -7.18
CA THR A 118 -5.15 11.68 -5.88
C THR A 118 -6.00 12.94 -5.98
N GLY A 119 -6.14 13.54 -7.16
CA GLY A 119 -6.72 14.86 -7.34
C GLY A 119 -5.83 16.00 -6.84
N PHE A 120 -4.55 15.71 -6.51
CA PHE A 120 -3.57 16.68 -6.00
C PHE A 120 -2.40 16.85 -6.97
N ASP A 121 -2.16 18.06 -7.44
CA ASP A 121 -1.08 18.40 -8.37
C ASP A 121 0.07 19.06 -7.61
N THR A 122 1.21 18.37 -7.53
CA THR A 122 2.40 18.84 -6.79
C THR A 122 3.05 20.09 -7.39
N THR A 123 2.61 20.52 -8.59
CA THR A 123 3.11 21.72 -9.28
C THR A 123 2.24 22.95 -9.06
N LYS A 124 1.10 22.81 -8.34
CA LYS A 124 0.16 23.90 -8.04
C LYS A 124 0.07 24.18 -6.55
N ASP A 125 -0.30 25.41 -6.22
CA ASP A 125 -0.58 25.79 -4.83
C ASP A 125 -1.81 25.00 -4.31
N PRO A 126 -1.74 24.37 -3.13
CA PRO A 126 -2.89 23.69 -2.53
C PRO A 126 -4.13 24.57 -2.36
N ALA A 127 -3.96 25.88 -2.18
CA ALA A 127 -5.07 26.81 -2.06
C ALA A 127 -5.81 27.06 -3.39
N ASP A 128 -5.15 26.82 -4.52
CA ASP A 128 -5.72 26.96 -5.86
C ASP A 128 -6.31 25.65 -6.39
N GLN A 129 -6.25 24.57 -5.62
CA GLN A 129 -6.71 23.24 -6.02
C GLN A 129 -7.96 22.83 -5.25
N LYS A 130 -9.01 22.47 -5.94
CA LYS A 130 -10.24 21.98 -5.31
C LYS A 130 -10.02 20.63 -4.63
N TYR A 131 -10.56 20.47 -3.44
CA TYR A 131 -10.69 19.18 -2.78
C TYR A 131 -12.02 18.54 -3.17
N THR A 132 -11.95 17.41 -3.90
CA THR A 132 -13.13 16.81 -4.55
C THR A 132 -13.53 15.45 -3.98
N ALA A 133 -12.97 15.05 -2.83
CA ALA A 133 -13.40 13.81 -2.19
C ALA A 133 -14.86 13.89 -1.73
N GLU A 134 -15.62 12.81 -1.93
CA GLU A 134 -17.05 12.75 -1.58
C GLU A 134 -17.30 12.93 -0.07
N ASP A 135 -16.31 12.61 0.75
CA ASP A 135 -16.31 12.71 2.21
C ASP A 135 -15.66 13.99 2.74
N ALA A 136 -15.57 15.03 1.91
CA ALA A 136 -14.96 16.29 2.32
C ALA A 136 -15.60 16.84 3.61
N PRO A 137 -14.78 17.25 4.60
CA PRO A 137 -15.29 17.91 5.80
C PRO A 137 -16.06 19.19 5.46
N GLU A 138 -17.04 19.57 6.28
CA GLU A 138 -17.78 20.82 6.08
C GLU A 138 -16.86 22.03 6.06
N GLY A 139 -16.94 22.85 5.00
CA GLY A 139 -16.12 24.05 4.82
C GLY A 139 -14.74 23.79 4.22
N VAL A 140 -14.46 22.57 3.76
CA VAL A 140 -13.25 22.24 2.99
C VAL A 140 -13.58 22.37 1.50
N GLU A 141 -12.99 23.36 0.86
CA GLU A 141 -13.15 23.62 -0.57
C GLU A 141 -11.86 23.35 -1.36
N THR A 142 -10.72 23.50 -0.68
CA THR A 142 -9.38 23.35 -1.28
C THR A 142 -8.53 22.32 -0.53
N TRP A 143 -7.46 21.87 -1.15
CA TRP A 143 -6.46 21.03 -0.47
C TRP A 143 -5.81 21.76 0.73
N ALA A 144 -5.61 23.06 0.64
CA ALA A 144 -5.12 23.84 1.78
C ALA A 144 -6.13 23.83 2.94
N ASP A 145 -7.44 23.89 2.67
CA ASP A 145 -8.46 23.78 3.71
C ASP A 145 -8.49 22.38 4.32
N TYR A 146 -8.30 21.34 3.51
CA TYR A 146 -8.19 19.95 3.99
C TYR A 146 -7.03 19.81 4.98
N PHE A 147 -5.82 20.24 4.61
CA PHE A 147 -4.67 20.18 5.51
C PHE A 147 -4.90 20.99 6.80
N LYS A 148 -5.54 22.14 6.68
CA LYS A 148 -5.89 22.99 7.81
C LYS A 148 -6.80 22.33 8.84
N VAL A 149 -7.81 21.62 8.35
CA VAL A 149 -8.80 20.95 9.22
C VAL A 149 -8.25 19.65 9.81
N THR A 150 -7.44 18.93 9.06
CA THR A 150 -6.95 17.60 9.44
C THR A 150 -5.69 17.65 10.34
N ALA A 151 -4.88 18.71 10.27
CA ALA A 151 -3.65 18.79 11.07
C ALA A 151 -3.87 18.67 12.59
N PRO A 152 -4.85 19.35 13.23
CA PRO A 152 -5.11 19.17 14.65
C PRO A 152 -5.60 17.75 15.00
N GLU A 153 -6.42 17.16 14.14
CA GLU A 153 -6.91 15.80 14.33
C GLU A 153 -5.75 14.80 14.33
N LYS A 154 -4.85 14.92 13.35
CA LYS A 154 -3.65 14.08 13.27
C LYS A 154 -2.76 14.25 14.52
N ALA A 155 -2.57 15.48 15.01
CA ALA A 155 -1.76 15.74 16.18
C ALA A 155 -2.30 15.06 17.45
N PHE A 156 -3.60 15.17 17.71
CA PHE A 156 -4.22 14.53 18.88
C PHE A 156 -4.28 13.02 18.73
N LEU A 157 -4.54 12.51 17.53
CA LEU A 157 -4.52 11.07 17.26
C LEU A 157 -3.13 10.48 17.53
N GLN A 158 -2.08 11.11 17.01
CA GLN A 158 -0.70 10.67 17.24
C GLN A 158 -0.36 10.69 18.74
N ASN A 159 -0.81 11.72 19.47
CA ASN A 159 -0.57 11.79 20.89
C ASN A 159 -1.36 10.72 21.66
N ALA A 160 -2.61 10.44 21.32
CA ALA A 160 -3.41 9.40 21.94
C ALA A 160 -2.77 8.02 21.76
N VAL A 161 -2.38 7.67 20.54
CA VAL A 161 -1.69 6.39 20.25
C VAL A 161 -0.34 6.32 20.97
N TYR A 162 0.40 7.44 21.04
CA TYR A 162 1.65 7.48 21.81
C TYR A 162 1.41 7.23 23.30
N GLN A 163 0.36 7.79 23.91
CA GLN A 163 0.00 7.52 25.30
C GLN A 163 -0.37 6.05 25.50
N ASP A 164 -1.10 5.45 24.56
CA ASP A 164 -1.39 4.02 24.59
C ASP A 164 -0.09 3.20 24.51
N ALA A 165 0.83 3.54 23.61
CA ALA A 165 2.12 2.85 23.44
C ALA A 165 2.98 2.84 24.71
N ILE A 166 3.04 3.94 25.45
CA ILE A 166 3.84 4.05 26.69
C ILE A 166 3.10 3.60 27.94
N SER A 167 1.84 3.15 27.82
CA SER A 167 0.99 2.74 28.93
C SER A 167 1.48 1.45 29.61
N GLU A 168 1.11 1.26 30.86
CA GLU A 168 1.34 -0.01 31.58
C GLU A 168 0.50 -1.16 30.97
N ASP A 169 -0.63 -0.86 30.32
CA ASP A 169 -1.44 -1.84 29.62
C ASP A 169 -0.70 -2.43 28.41
N ALA A 170 -0.13 -1.57 27.55
CA ALA A 170 0.67 -2.02 26.41
C ALA A 170 1.85 -2.90 26.85
N LYS A 171 2.59 -2.47 27.88
CA LYS A 171 3.68 -3.25 28.45
C LYS A 171 3.22 -4.59 29.00
N SER A 172 2.08 -4.62 29.70
CA SER A 172 1.53 -5.86 30.23
C SER A 172 1.12 -6.86 29.16
N LYS A 173 0.80 -6.37 27.96
CA LYS A 173 0.47 -7.14 26.76
C LYS A 173 1.71 -7.52 25.93
N GLY A 174 2.89 -7.07 26.33
CA GLY A 174 4.18 -7.45 25.72
C GLY A 174 4.77 -6.40 24.77
N PHE A 175 4.19 -5.20 24.66
CA PHE A 175 4.81 -4.14 23.88
C PHE A 175 6.00 -3.54 24.65
N GLU A 176 7.16 -3.57 24.03
CA GLU A 176 8.35 -2.85 24.50
C GLU A 176 9.19 -2.38 23.31
N ILE A 177 9.76 -1.20 23.42
CA ILE A 177 10.75 -0.72 22.44
C ILE A 177 12.06 -1.40 22.78
N THR A 178 12.52 -2.30 21.93
CA THR A 178 13.76 -3.04 22.14
C THR A 178 14.99 -2.15 21.99
N ALA A 179 16.15 -2.63 22.41
CA ALA A 179 17.42 -1.91 22.19
C ALA A 179 17.74 -1.77 20.68
N GLU A 180 17.31 -2.72 19.85
CA GLU A 180 17.47 -2.65 18.40
C GLU A 180 16.51 -1.60 17.80
N ASP A 181 15.24 -1.59 18.19
CA ASP A 181 14.29 -0.55 17.75
C ASP A 181 14.78 0.85 18.10
N GLN A 182 15.29 1.01 19.34
CA GLN A 182 15.85 2.30 19.78
C GLN A 182 17.08 2.70 18.97
N LYS A 183 17.93 1.74 18.60
CA LYS A 183 19.10 2.00 17.76
C LYS A 183 18.66 2.40 16.35
N THR A 184 17.79 1.63 15.71
CA THR A 184 17.27 1.91 14.37
C THR A 184 16.59 3.27 14.32
N MET A 185 15.70 3.56 15.28
CA MET A 185 15.06 4.88 15.40
C MET A 185 16.09 6.02 15.47
N ASN A 186 17.14 5.87 16.28
CA ASN A 186 18.16 6.91 16.39
C ASN A 186 18.95 7.07 15.07
N GLU A 187 19.29 5.97 14.41
CA GLU A 187 20.02 5.98 13.14
C GLU A 187 19.21 6.66 12.04
N GLU A 188 17.95 6.32 11.88
CA GLU A 188 17.05 6.95 10.90
C GLU A 188 16.84 8.44 11.19
N ILE A 189 16.62 8.82 12.44
CA ILE A 189 16.50 10.23 12.81
C ILE A 189 17.80 10.98 12.55
N ASP A 190 18.96 10.41 12.85
CA ASP A 190 20.27 11.03 12.61
C ASP A 190 20.55 11.17 11.10
N GLU A 191 20.07 10.24 10.27
CA GLU A 191 20.11 10.35 8.81
C GLU A 191 19.27 11.53 8.33
N ILE A 192 18.01 11.67 8.79
CA ILE A 192 17.16 12.83 8.50
C ILE A 192 17.87 14.14 8.86
N PHE A 193 18.49 14.20 10.06
CA PHE A 193 19.21 15.40 10.50
C PHE A 193 20.46 15.69 9.66
N THR A 194 21.14 14.66 9.16
CA THR A 194 22.29 14.77 8.26
C THR A 194 21.87 15.36 6.91
N GLU A 195 20.78 14.85 6.34
CA GLU A 195 20.20 15.38 5.10
C GLU A 195 19.76 16.85 5.25
N LEU A 196 19.02 17.14 6.33
CA LEU A 196 18.56 18.51 6.62
C LEU A 196 19.74 19.48 6.82
N THR A 197 20.85 19.02 7.42
CA THR A 197 22.07 19.81 7.57
C THR A 197 22.67 20.13 6.20
N THR A 198 22.77 19.13 5.32
CA THR A 198 23.26 19.30 3.95
C THR A 198 22.42 20.30 3.16
N TYR A 199 21.09 20.18 3.23
CA TYR A 199 20.17 21.12 2.57
C TYR A 199 20.24 22.53 3.17
N ALA A 200 20.41 22.65 4.49
CA ALA A 200 20.56 23.93 5.17
C ALA A 200 21.85 24.64 4.71
N GLU A 201 22.97 23.95 4.66
CA GLU A 201 24.25 24.46 4.19
C GLU A 201 24.18 24.91 2.72
N ASN A 202 23.59 24.08 1.84
CA ASN A 202 23.39 24.42 0.43
C ASN A 202 22.46 25.65 0.22
N SER A 203 21.67 25.98 1.21
CA SER A 203 20.72 27.11 1.18
C SER A 203 21.18 28.34 1.97
N ASP A 204 22.41 28.35 2.49
CA ASP A 204 22.95 29.40 3.37
C ASP A 204 22.13 29.64 4.65
N PHE A 205 21.51 28.59 5.20
CA PHE A 205 20.78 28.63 6.46
C PHE A 205 21.50 27.85 7.56
N SER A 206 21.27 28.25 8.83
CA SER A 206 21.54 27.32 9.93
C SER A 206 20.49 26.19 9.93
N LEU A 207 20.87 25.00 10.42
CA LEU A 207 19.97 23.85 10.54
C LEU A 207 18.66 24.20 11.25
N SER A 208 18.74 24.91 12.39
CA SER A 208 17.56 25.34 13.15
C SER A 208 16.62 26.24 12.34
N ASN A 209 17.18 27.16 11.53
CA ASN A 209 16.38 27.99 10.64
C ASN A 209 15.78 27.19 9.48
N TYR A 210 16.50 26.21 8.96
CA TYR A 210 16.03 25.34 7.90
C TYR A 210 14.86 24.49 8.39
N ILE A 211 15.00 23.82 9.54
CA ILE A 211 13.91 23.04 10.17
C ILE A 211 12.68 23.92 10.39
N SER A 212 12.85 25.10 10.97
CA SER A 212 11.74 26.02 11.20
C SER A 212 11.03 26.44 9.91
N LYS A 213 11.74 26.51 8.79
CA LYS A 213 11.16 26.90 7.50
C LYS A 213 10.55 25.77 6.71
N THR A 214 11.08 24.57 6.81
CA THR A 214 10.69 23.44 5.94
C THR A 214 9.85 22.38 6.66
N CYS A 215 10.12 22.16 7.96
CA CYS A 215 9.42 21.13 8.73
C CYS A 215 8.26 21.71 9.57
N GLY A 216 8.32 23.01 9.91
CA GLY A 216 7.25 23.67 10.65
C GLY A 216 7.73 24.91 11.39
N GLU A 217 7.12 26.08 11.09
CA GLU A 217 7.51 27.35 11.70
C GLU A 217 7.35 27.31 13.23
N GLY A 218 8.44 27.56 13.93
CA GLY A 218 8.48 27.49 15.38
C GLY A 218 9.18 26.25 15.95
N LEU A 219 9.46 25.25 15.14
CA LEU A 219 10.24 24.09 15.57
C LEU A 219 11.71 24.46 15.84
N THR A 220 12.28 23.75 16.80
CA THR A 220 13.72 23.69 17.07
C THR A 220 14.23 22.30 16.71
N GLU A 221 15.53 22.14 16.57
CA GLU A 221 16.15 20.81 16.38
C GLU A 221 15.67 19.82 17.44
N LYS A 222 15.63 20.26 18.72
CA LYS A 222 15.16 19.42 19.82
C LYS A 222 13.68 19.04 19.68
N SER A 223 12.77 20.01 19.48
CA SER A 223 11.34 19.72 19.38
C SER A 223 10.99 18.94 18.12
N TYR A 224 11.74 19.10 17.05
CA TYR A 224 11.56 18.31 15.84
C TYR A 224 11.98 16.85 16.06
N ARG A 225 13.11 16.61 16.72
CA ARG A 225 13.54 15.26 17.11
C ARG A 225 12.51 14.57 18.01
N GLU A 226 12.01 15.26 19.04
CA GLU A 226 10.97 14.73 19.94
C GLU A 226 9.68 14.33 19.20
N LEU A 227 9.30 15.07 18.16
CA LEU A 227 8.16 14.72 17.30
C LEU A 227 8.44 13.48 16.44
N LEU A 228 9.63 13.39 15.86
CA LEU A 228 10.04 12.20 15.09
C LEU A 228 10.12 10.95 15.97
N GLU A 229 10.69 11.04 17.16
CA GLU A 229 10.75 9.94 18.13
C GLU A 229 9.34 9.47 18.54
N ARG A 230 8.40 10.41 18.72
CA ARG A 230 7.00 10.09 19.00
C ARG A 230 6.34 9.39 17.82
N ASP A 231 6.48 9.93 16.62
CA ASP A 231 5.86 9.34 15.42
C ASP A 231 6.43 7.94 15.12
N TYR A 232 7.72 7.72 15.35
CA TYR A 232 8.35 6.41 15.22
C TYR A 232 7.80 5.41 16.26
N THR A 233 7.70 5.86 17.51
CA THR A 233 7.10 5.05 18.59
C THR A 233 5.67 4.64 18.28
N VAL A 234 4.87 5.58 17.75
CA VAL A 234 3.49 5.32 17.30
C VAL A 234 3.46 4.27 16.19
N GLN A 235 4.35 4.38 15.21
CA GLN A 235 4.44 3.41 14.13
C GLN A 235 4.78 2.01 14.65
N LEU A 236 5.79 1.89 15.52
CA LEU A 236 6.14 0.60 16.15
C LEU A 236 4.96 0.01 16.92
N TYR A 237 4.27 0.83 17.69
CA TYR A 237 3.11 0.37 18.48
C TYR A 237 1.97 -0.11 17.58
N LEU A 238 1.62 0.63 16.54
CA LEU A 238 0.53 0.25 15.64
C LEU A 238 0.84 -1.04 14.89
N THR A 239 2.09 -1.22 14.46
CA THR A 239 2.53 -2.48 13.84
C THR A 239 2.42 -3.65 14.82
N TRP A 240 3.01 -3.50 16.00
CA TRP A 240 2.90 -4.50 17.05
C TRP A 240 1.44 -4.79 17.45
N TYR A 241 0.61 -3.75 17.56
CA TYR A 241 -0.79 -3.89 17.96
C TYR A 241 -1.57 -4.75 16.93
N GLN A 242 -1.35 -4.51 15.65
CA GLN A 242 -1.97 -5.27 14.58
C GLN A 242 -1.51 -6.74 14.59
N GLU A 243 -0.21 -6.98 14.75
CA GLU A 243 0.37 -8.32 14.88
C GLU A 243 -0.16 -9.03 16.13
N ASN A 244 -0.18 -8.34 17.27
CA ASN A 244 -0.67 -8.88 18.54
C ASN A 244 -2.15 -9.27 18.46
N ILE A 245 -2.98 -8.52 17.73
CA ILE A 245 -4.37 -8.92 17.48
C ILE A 245 -4.39 -10.23 16.69
N ALA A 246 -3.64 -10.34 15.60
CA ALA A 246 -3.62 -11.53 14.75
C ALA A 246 -3.20 -12.79 15.52
N ASP A 247 -2.15 -12.69 16.33
CA ASP A 247 -1.64 -13.77 17.16
C ASP A 247 -2.63 -14.24 18.24
N ASN A 248 -3.48 -13.33 18.72
CA ASN A 248 -4.45 -13.62 19.79
C ASN A 248 -5.86 -13.92 19.26
N VAL A 249 -6.08 -14.05 17.96
CA VAL A 249 -7.36 -14.52 17.40
C VAL A 249 -7.57 -15.99 17.76
N SER A 250 -8.71 -16.32 18.34
CA SER A 250 -8.99 -17.71 18.70
C SER A 250 -9.27 -18.59 17.48
N GLU A 251 -8.96 -19.88 17.58
CA GLU A 251 -9.27 -20.86 16.54
C GLU A 251 -10.78 -20.92 16.18
N ASP A 252 -11.64 -20.69 17.18
CA ASP A 252 -13.08 -20.67 16.97
C ASP A 252 -13.51 -19.44 16.18
N ASP A 253 -12.91 -18.27 16.43
CA ASP A 253 -13.15 -17.04 15.66
C ASP A 253 -12.65 -17.20 14.22
N VAL A 254 -11.46 -17.79 14.02
CA VAL A 254 -10.91 -18.07 12.69
C VAL A 254 -11.87 -18.94 11.88
N LYS A 255 -12.35 -20.04 12.47
CA LYS A 255 -13.28 -20.96 11.79
C LYS A 255 -14.63 -20.29 11.51
N ALA A 256 -15.16 -19.52 12.46
CA ALA A 256 -16.43 -18.83 12.27
C ALA A 256 -16.32 -17.79 11.14
N TYR A 257 -15.26 -16.99 11.16
CA TYR A 257 -15.02 -15.97 10.13
C TYR A 257 -14.82 -16.60 8.74
N TYR A 258 -14.04 -17.68 8.65
CA TYR A 258 -13.86 -18.42 7.40
C TYR A 258 -15.20 -18.95 6.86
N GLU A 259 -16.03 -19.59 7.71
CA GLU A 259 -17.33 -20.14 7.30
C GLU A 259 -18.26 -19.04 6.72
N GLU A 260 -18.24 -17.84 7.30
CA GLU A 260 -19.02 -16.70 6.82
C GLU A 260 -18.45 -16.08 5.53
N ASN A 261 -17.13 -16.23 5.29
CA ASN A 261 -16.42 -15.56 4.22
C ASN A 261 -15.81 -16.51 3.17
N LYS A 262 -16.32 -17.74 3.03
CA LYS A 262 -15.82 -18.75 2.06
C LYS A 262 -15.70 -18.24 0.63
N ALA A 263 -16.57 -17.32 0.23
CA ALA A 263 -16.54 -16.71 -1.09
C ALA A 263 -15.21 -15.97 -1.40
N THR A 264 -14.47 -15.60 -0.37
CA THR A 264 -13.18 -14.89 -0.45
C THR A 264 -11.99 -15.84 -0.30
N TYR A 265 -12.13 -16.88 0.52
CA TYR A 265 -11.01 -17.73 0.93
C TYR A 265 -10.95 -19.11 0.27
N ASP A 266 -12.04 -19.55 -0.39
CA ASP A 266 -12.02 -20.77 -1.19
C ASP A 266 -11.54 -20.47 -2.60
N TYR A 267 -10.55 -21.24 -3.06
CA TYR A 267 -9.96 -21.14 -4.38
C TYR A 267 -10.34 -22.33 -5.24
N ALA A 268 -10.75 -22.06 -6.47
CA ALA A 268 -10.98 -23.09 -7.49
C ALA A 268 -10.05 -22.87 -8.69
N THR A 269 -9.83 -23.94 -9.47
CA THR A 269 -9.17 -23.85 -10.77
C THR A 269 -10.08 -24.43 -11.83
N VAL A 270 -10.32 -23.66 -12.89
CA VAL A 270 -11.20 -24.06 -13.98
C VAL A 270 -10.58 -23.73 -15.33
N ARG A 271 -10.96 -24.46 -16.36
CA ARG A 271 -10.79 -23.99 -17.73
C ARG A 271 -12.06 -23.31 -18.19
N LEU A 272 -11.92 -22.17 -18.83
CA LEU A 272 -13.02 -21.38 -19.35
C LEU A 272 -12.77 -21.02 -20.81
N PHE A 273 -13.82 -21.14 -21.61
CA PHE A 273 -13.87 -20.63 -22.98
C PHE A 273 -15.24 -20.02 -23.21
N SER A 274 -15.34 -18.95 -23.98
CA SER A 274 -16.61 -18.27 -24.23
C SER A 274 -16.92 -18.19 -25.72
N VAL A 275 -18.20 -18.33 -26.03
CA VAL A 275 -18.77 -18.09 -27.38
C VAL A 275 -19.78 -16.97 -27.25
N SER A 276 -19.39 -15.78 -27.70
CA SER A 276 -20.25 -14.59 -27.66
C SER A 276 -21.30 -14.64 -28.76
N TYR A 277 -22.45 -13.98 -28.51
CA TYR A 277 -23.50 -13.76 -29.50
C TYR A 277 -23.91 -12.28 -29.54
N ALA A 278 -24.32 -11.84 -30.74
CA ALA A 278 -24.82 -10.49 -30.94
C ALA A 278 -25.87 -10.46 -32.05
N GLU A 279 -26.66 -9.43 -32.08
CA GLU A 279 -27.42 -9.11 -33.32
C GLU A 279 -26.43 -8.64 -34.39
N ALA A 280 -26.65 -8.96 -35.64
CA ALA A 280 -25.80 -8.56 -36.75
C ALA A 280 -25.59 -7.03 -36.75
N SER A 281 -24.35 -6.60 -36.56
CA SER A 281 -23.97 -5.18 -36.51
C SER A 281 -23.11 -4.84 -37.72
N GLU A 282 -23.31 -3.64 -38.29
CA GLU A 282 -22.51 -3.14 -39.43
C GLU A 282 -21.02 -2.94 -39.10
N ASN A 283 -20.65 -2.96 -37.81
CA ASN A 283 -19.30 -2.72 -37.31
C ASN A 283 -18.56 -4.00 -36.82
N ALA A 284 -19.10 -5.19 -37.13
CA ALA A 284 -18.40 -6.44 -36.84
C ALA A 284 -17.09 -6.53 -37.65
N ASP A 285 -16.02 -7.03 -37.05
CA ASP A 285 -14.79 -7.34 -37.78
C ASP A 285 -15.14 -8.29 -38.93
N LYS A 286 -14.83 -7.90 -40.17
CA LYS A 286 -15.21 -8.65 -41.35
C LYS A 286 -14.63 -10.05 -41.43
N ASN A 287 -13.63 -10.33 -40.59
CA ASN A 287 -12.94 -11.62 -40.52
C ASN A 287 -13.56 -12.58 -39.50
N ASP A 288 -14.35 -12.08 -38.54
CA ASP A 288 -14.94 -12.91 -37.48
C ASP A 288 -16.43 -13.16 -37.75
N PRO A 289 -16.90 -14.39 -37.63
CA PRO A 289 -18.32 -14.68 -37.69
C PRO A 289 -19.03 -14.12 -36.44
N VAL A 290 -20.16 -13.46 -36.66
CA VAL A 290 -21.10 -13.05 -35.61
C VAL A 290 -22.14 -14.15 -35.47
N TYR A 291 -22.28 -14.68 -34.27
CA TYR A 291 -23.26 -15.74 -33.99
C TYR A 291 -24.55 -15.16 -33.42
N THR A 292 -25.69 -15.66 -33.87
CA THR A 292 -26.94 -15.53 -33.12
C THR A 292 -26.87 -16.33 -31.83
N LYS A 293 -27.81 -16.11 -30.91
CA LYS A 293 -27.86 -16.84 -29.64
C LYS A 293 -27.92 -18.38 -29.86
N ASP A 294 -28.73 -18.82 -30.82
CA ASP A 294 -28.89 -20.27 -31.12
C ASP A 294 -27.65 -20.89 -31.77
N GLU A 295 -26.98 -20.14 -32.66
CA GLU A 295 -25.72 -20.59 -33.27
C GLU A 295 -24.59 -20.67 -32.23
N ALA A 296 -24.47 -19.67 -31.35
CA ALA A 296 -23.51 -19.66 -30.27
C ALA A 296 -23.72 -20.82 -29.29
N LYS A 297 -25.01 -21.10 -28.97
CA LYS A 297 -25.35 -22.28 -28.15
C LYS A 297 -24.94 -23.57 -28.83
N THR A 298 -25.29 -23.75 -30.12
CA THR A 298 -24.93 -24.93 -30.89
C THR A 298 -23.42 -25.15 -30.92
N ARG A 299 -22.65 -24.06 -31.09
CA ARG A 299 -21.19 -24.11 -31.10
C ARG A 299 -20.62 -24.47 -29.72
N ALA A 300 -21.18 -23.91 -28.63
CA ALA A 300 -20.79 -24.24 -27.26
C ALA A 300 -21.12 -25.71 -26.90
N ASP A 301 -22.29 -26.18 -27.29
CA ASP A 301 -22.68 -27.59 -27.06
C ASP A 301 -21.79 -28.57 -27.87
N ASP A 302 -21.40 -28.21 -29.09
CA ASP A 302 -20.47 -28.98 -29.91
C ASP A 302 -19.08 -29.04 -29.27
N PHE A 303 -18.57 -27.90 -28.80
CA PHE A 303 -17.33 -27.84 -28.01
C PHE A 303 -17.41 -28.75 -26.79
N LEU A 304 -18.46 -28.60 -25.96
CA LEU A 304 -18.65 -29.37 -24.75
C LEU A 304 -18.64 -30.88 -25.03
N SER A 305 -19.28 -31.29 -26.14
CA SER A 305 -19.41 -32.71 -26.54
C SER A 305 -18.07 -33.38 -26.84
N LYS A 306 -17.08 -32.58 -27.27
CA LYS A 306 -15.75 -33.03 -27.67
C LYS A 306 -14.73 -33.05 -26.54
N ILE A 307 -15.05 -32.47 -25.39
CA ILE A 307 -14.15 -32.48 -24.22
C ILE A 307 -14.09 -33.91 -23.67
N THR A 308 -12.92 -34.53 -23.66
CA THR A 308 -12.63 -35.82 -23.04
C THR A 308 -11.91 -35.69 -21.70
N ASP A 309 -11.05 -34.70 -21.59
CA ASP A 309 -10.20 -34.38 -20.44
C ASP A 309 -9.75 -32.92 -20.46
N GLU A 310 -8.97 -32.52 -19.50
CA GLU A 310 -8.44 -31.13 -19.38
C GLU A 310 -7.58 -30.72 -20.60
N ALA A 311 -6.72 -31.60 -21.10
CA ALA A 311 -5.83 -31.29 -22.23
C ALA A 311 -6.62 -31.09 -23.53
N SER A 312 -7.69 -31.86 -23.74
CA SER A 312 -8.60 -31.72 -24.89
C SER A 312 -9.32 -30.36 -24.88
N PHE A 313 -9.61 -29.80 -23.69
CA PHE A 313 -10.22 -28.47 -23.56
C PHE A 313 -9.32 -27.37 -24.17
N ALA A 314 -8.03 -27.33 -23.81
CA ALA A 314 -7.09 -26.36 -24.37
C ALA A 314 -6.93 -26.52 -25.90
N THR A 315 -6.88 -27.74 -26.39
CA THR A 315 -6.81 -28.01 -27.83
C THR A 315 -8.06 -27.51 -28.57
N LEU A 316 -9.25 -27.79 -28.03
CA LEU A 316 -10.51 -27.32 -28.58
C LEU A 316 -10.62 -25.80 -28.57
N ALA A 317 -10.12 -25.12 -27.52
CA ALA A 317 -10.13 -23.67 -27.46
C ALA A 317 -9.33 -23.05 -28.62
N LYS A 318 -8.19 -23.61 -28.99
CA LYS A 318 -7.41 -23.21 -30.17
C LYS A 318 -8.19 -23.41 -31.48
N GLU A 319 -8.90 -24.54 -31.60
CA GLU A 319 -9.70 -24.86 -32.79
C GLU A 319 -10.94 -23.95 -32.93
N TYR A 320 -11.55 -23.60 -31.78
CA TYR A 320 -12.81 -22.82 -31.74
C TYR A 320 -12.59 -21.31 -31.60
N ALA A 321 -11.37 -20.87 -31.36
CA ALA A 321 -11.05 -19.42 -31.29
C ALA A 321 -11.41 -18.72 -32.61
N LEU A 322 -11.91 -17.50 -32.49
CA LEU A 322 -12.14 -16.65 -33.66
C LEU A 322 -10.79 -16.23 -34.26
N PRO A 323 -10.72 -15.94 -35.58
CA PRO A 323 -9.47 -15.47 -36.21
C PRO A 323 -8.79 -14.31 -35.48
N SER A 324 -9.56 -13.34 -34.96
CA SER A 324 -9.02 -12.21 -34.18
C SER A 324 -8.49 -12.61 -32.79
N GLN A 325 -8.92 -13.76 -32.26
CA GLN A 325 -8.58 -14.26 -30.94
C GLN A 325 -7.53 -15.37 -30.97
N ALA A 326 -7.14 -15.85 -32.16
CA ALA A 326 -6.27 -17.01 -32.32
C ALA A 326 -4.93 -16.84 -31.57
N ASP A 327 -4.40 -15.62 -31.50
CA ASP A 327 -3.18 -15.32 -30.80
C ASP A 327 -3.32 -15.45 -29.28
N ASN A 328 -4.50 -15.19 -28.73
CA ASN A 328 -4.79 -15.30 -27.29
C ASN A 328 -4.82 -16.75 -26.81
N PHE A 329 -5.05 -17.73 -27.69
CA PHE A 329 -5.17 -19.13 -27.34
C PHE A 329 -3.98 -19.99 -27.83
N LYS A 330 -2.82 -19.36 -28.09
CA LYS A 330 -1.60 -20.11 -28.50
C LYS A 330 -1.10 -21.05 -27.42
N GLU A 331 -1.12 -20.58 -26.19
CA GLU A 331 -0.65 -21.35 -25.04
C GLU A 331 -1.78 -22.15 -24.40
N ASP A 332 -1.47 -23.33 -23.89
CA ASP A 332 -2.45 -24.22 -23.22
C ASP A 332 -3.00 -23.60 -21.92
N SER A 333 -2.24 -22.68 -21.31
CA SER A 333 -2.63 -21.93 -20.12
C SER A 333 -3.68 -20.85 -20.38
N ALA A 334 -3.92 -20.44 -21.62
CA ALA A 334 -4.80 -19.34 -21.97
C ALA A 334 -6.28 -19.52 -21.51
N THR A 335 -6.73 -20.76 -21.35
CA THR A 335 -8.07 -21.09 -20.85
C THR A 335 -8.10 -21.40 -19.35
N LEU A 336 -6.94 -21.45 -18.70
CA LEU A 336 -6.80 -21.90 -17.33
C LEU A 336 -6.87 -20.73 -16.35
N ALA A 337 -8.00 -20.60 -15.68
CA ALA A 337 -8.18 -19.66 -14.56
C ALA A 337 -7.80 -20.39 -13.25
N LYS A 338 -6.61 -20.06 -12.74
CA LYS A 338 -6.06 -20.65 -11.50
C LYS A 338 -6.42 -19.82 -10.29
N ASN A 339 -6.62 -20.49 -9.16
CA ASN A 339 -6.76 -19.86 -7.85
C ASN A 339 -7.78 -18.71 -7.84
N ILE A 340 -8.92 -18.92 -8.52
CA ILE A 340 -10.00 -17.95 -8.56
C ILE A 340 -10.88 -18.09 -7.32
N THR A 341 -11.35 -16.98 -6.77
CA THR A 341 -12.33 -16.94 -5.68
C THR A 341 -13.72 -16.66 -6.23
N LYS A 342 -14.75 -17.01 -5.46
CA LYS A 342 -16.14 -16.72 -5.85
C LYS A 342 -16.34 -15.23 -6.05
N SER A 343 -15.86 -14.41 -5.13
CA SER A 343 -15.96 -12.95 -5.19
C SER A 343 -15.31 -12.35 -6.45
N SER A 344 -14.15 -12.89 -6.87
CA SER A 344 -13.46 -12.42 -8.08
C SER A 344 -14.22 -12.77 -9.35
N VAL A 345 -14.81 -13.96 -9.43
CA VAL A 345 -15.56 -14.41 -10.61
C VAL A 345 -16.93 -13.73 -10.71
N GLU A 346 -17.62 -13.51 -9.59
CA GLU A 346 -18.93 -12.83 -9.58
C GLU A 346 -18.87 -11.41 -10.15
N SER A 347 -17.74 -10.74 -10.07
CA SER A 347 -17.54 -9.42 -10.67
C SER A 347 -17.58 -9.45 -12.21
N SER A 348 -17.25 -10.59 -12.81
CA SER A 348 -17.21 -10.80 -14.27
C SER A 348 -18.42 -11.58 -14.78
N SER A 349 -18.81 -12.65 -14.10
CA SER A 349 -19.97 -13.47 -14.44
C SER A 349 -20.51 -14.20 -13.20
N LYS A 350 -21.67 -13.77 -12.76
CA LYS A 350 -22.37 -14.40 -11.63
C LYS A 350 -22.75 -15.85 -11.95
N SER A 351 -23.19 -16.11 -13.17
CA SER A 351 -23.61 -17.46 -13.60
C SER A 351 -22.43 -18.46 -13.58
N VAL A 352 -21.24 -18.02 -13.98
CA VAL A 352 -20.02 -18.84 -13.90
C VAL A 352 -19.63 -19.08 -12.44
N ALA A 353 -19.66 -18.03 -11.59
CA ALA A 353 -19.34 -18.16 -10.17
C ALA A 353 -20.28 -19.14 -9.45
N GLU A 354 -21.60 -19.05 -9.70
CA GLU A 354 -22.59 -19.96 -9.12
C GLU A 354 -22.32 -21.43 -9.50
N TRP A 355 -21.89 -21.69 -10.73
CA TRP A 355 -21.56 -23.04 -11.13
C TRP A 355 -20.24 -23.53 -10.54
N VAL A 356 -19.16 -22.73 -10.64
CA VAL A 356 -17.81 -23.10 -10.16
C VAL A 356 -17.81 -23.39 -8.66
N PHE A 357 -18.49 -22.57 -7.87
CA PHE A 357 -18.49 -22.63 -6.41
C PHE A 357 -19.70 -23.38 -5.82
N SER A 358 -20.41 -24.15 -6.65
CA SER A 358 -21.45 -25.05 -6.14
C SER A 358 -20.82 -26.22 -5.38
N ALA A 359 -21.38 -26.53 -4.21
CA ALA A 359 -20.90 -27.62 -3.34
C ALA A 359 -20.94 -29.03 -3.99
N ASP A 360 -21.70 -29.19 -5.08
CA ASP A 360 -21.84 -30.46 -5.78
C ASP A 360 -20.76 -30.70 -6.84
N ARG A 361 -19.83 -29.77 -7.02
CA ARG A 361 -18.79 -29.87 -8.05
C ARG A 361 -17.76 -30.96 -7.73
N VAL A 362 -17.36 -31.65 -8.79
CA VAL A 362 -16.23 -32.61 -8.76
C VAL A 362 -15.27 -32.31 -9.90
N VAL A 363 -14.01 -32.70 -9.72
CA VAL A 363 -12.99 -32.58 -10.77
C VAL A 363 -13.45 -33.32 -12.03
N GLY A 364 -13.34 -32.65 -13.18
CA GLY A 364 -13.81 -33.17 -14.47
C GLY A 364 -15.25 -32.80 -14.83
N ASP A 365 -16.01 -32.17 -13.92
CA ASP A 365 -17.31 -31.60 -14.27
C ASP A 365 -17.17 -30.58 -15.38
N LYS A 366 -18.12 -30.59 -16.30
CA LYS A 366 -18.14 -29.68 -17.45
C LYS A 366 -19.55 -29.26 -17.81
N VAL A 367 -19.70 -28.04 -18.30
CA VAL A 367 -21.01 -27.43 -18.58
C VAL A 367 -20.92 -26.34 -19.65
N VAL A 368 -22.06 -26.07 -20.29
CA VAL A 368 -22.31 -24.80 -21.01
C VAL A 368 -23.21 -23.92 -20.13
N ILE A 369 -22.77 -22.72 -19.85
CA ILE A 369 -23.46 -21.73 -19.01
C ILE A 369 -23.93 -20.58 -19.91
N ASP A 370 -25.25 -20.29 -19.91
CA ASP A 370 -25.81 -19.11 -20.59
C ASP A 370 -25.65 -17.89 -19.69
N ASP A 371 -24.80 -16.96 -20.08
CA ASP A 371 -24.65 -15.66 -19.42
C ASP A 371 -25.26 -14.58 -20.30
N ALA A 372 -26.49 -14.21 -19.96
CA ALA A 372 -27.26 -13.25 -20.74
C ALA A 372 -26.72 -11.81 -20.59
N ASP A 373 -26.09 -11.49 -19.46
CA ASP A 373 -25.53 -10.16 -19.20
C ASP A 373 -24.26 -9.95 -20.03
N ALA A 374 -23.42 -10.98 -20.12
CA ALA A 374 -22.22 -11.00 -20.97
C ALA A 374 -22.56 -11.26 -22.46
N LYS A 375 -23.79 -11.66 -22.79
CA LYS A 375 -24.19 -12.14 -24.13
C LYS A 375 -23.27 -13.22 -24.66
N ALA A 376 -22.98 -14.23 -23.84
CA ALA A 376 -22.08 -15.32 -24.17
C ALA A 376 -22.54 -16.64 -23.55
N TYR A 377 -22.14 -17.73 -24.18
CA TYR A 377 -22.13 -19.06 -23.60
C TYR A 377 -20.71 -19.35 -23.10
N TYR A 378 -20.55 -19.58 -21.81
CA TYR A 378 -19.30 -20.06 -21.24
C TYR A 378 -19.28 -21.60 -21.22
N ILE A 379 -18.20 -22.17 -21.68
CA ILE A 379 -17.90 -23.58 -21.51
C ILE A 379 -16.90 -23.64 -20.35
N ALA A 380 -17.25 -24.38 -19.31
CA ALA A 380 -16.42 -24.55 -18.13
C ALA A 380 -16.04 -26.02 -17.93
N TYR A 381 -14.81 -26.25 -17.45
CA TYR A 381 -14.32 -27.56 -17.02
C TYR A 381 -13.61 -27.42 -15.68
N MET A 382 -14.03 -28.23 -14.69
CA MET A 382 -13.49 -28.17 -13.32
C MET A 382 -12.15 -28.88 -13.23
N VAL A 383 -11.10 -28.14 -12.93
CA VAL A 383 -9.73 -28.67 -12.72
C VAL A 383 -9.48 -28.96 -11.25
N SER A 384 -9.85 -28.02 -10.36
CA SER A 384 -9.90 -28.28 -8.91
C SER A 384 -11.13 -27.62 -8.30
N VAL A 385 -11.80 -28.31 -7.39
CA VAL A 385 -12.97 -27.81 -6.68
C VAL A 385 -12.56 -26.72 -5.67
N ALA A 386 -13.53 -25.87 -5.33
CA ALA A 386 -13.33 -24.81 -4.34
C ALA A 386 -12.91 -25.38 -2.98
N ALA A 387 -11.81 -24.91 -2.46
CA ALA A 387 -11.26 -25.28 -1.16
C ALA A 387 -10.33 -24.16 -0.65
N PRO A 388 -10.15 -24.07 0.69
CA PRO A 388 -9.18 -23.13 1.25
C PRO A 388 -7.75 -23.50 0.82
N ASP A 389 -6.90 -22.49 0.70
CA ASP A 389 -5.48 -22.70 0.42
C ASP A 389 -4.78 -23.26 1.66
N LYS A 390 -4.41 -24.53 1.59
CA LYS A 390 -3.70 -25.25 2.64
C LYS A 390 -2.18 -25.25 2.48
N GLY A 391 -1.68 -24.41 1.59
CA GLY A 391 -0.24 -24.14 1.49
C GLY A 391 0.29 -23.45 2.76
N THR A 392 1.59 -23.26 2.80
CA THR A 392 2.21 -22.53 3.93
C THR A 392 1.79 -21.06 3.96
N ALA A 393 1.58 -20.52 5.14
CA ALA A 393 1.34 -19.11 5.35
C ALA A 393 2.59 -18.27 5.04
N GLY A 394 3.75 -18.76 5.41
CA GLY A 394 5.03 -18.14 5.15
C GLY A 394 6.18 -19.14 5.11
N ALA A 395 7.31 -18.73 4.57
CA ALA A 395 8.50 -19.55 4.47
C ALA A 395 9.78 -18.74 4.73
N SER A 396 10.83 -19.45 5.10
CA SER A 396 12.18 -18.92 5.21
C SER A 396 13.09 -19.67 4.24
N VAL A 397 13.89 -18.93 3.49
CA VAL A 397 14.86 -19.49 2.54
C VAL A 397 16.21 -18.82 2.68
N ARG A 398 17.27 -19.52 2.26
CA ARG A 398 18.51 -18.89 1.87
C ARG A 398 18.63 -18.89 0.36
N HIS A 399 19.25 -17.86 -0.20
CA HIS A 399 19.52 -17.86 -1.62
C HIS A 399 20.91 -17.31 -1.96
N ILE A 400 21.37 -17.67 -3.15
CA ILE A 400 22.56 -17.10 -3.79
C ILE A 400 22.12 -16.58 -5.14
N LEU A 401 22.19 -15.27 -5.36
CA LEU A 401 21.95 -14.68 -6.66
C LEU A 401 23.25 -14.75 -7.47
N VAL A 402 23.13 -15.27 -8.69
CA VAL A 402 24.12 -15.08 -9.76
C VAL A 402 23.47 -14.15 -10.78
N GLN A 403 23.89 -12.89 -10.76
CA GLN A 403 23.29 -11.83 -11.57
C GLN A 403 23.56 -12.03 -13.06
N ALA A 404 22.61 -11.65 -13.90
CA ALA A 404 22.72 -11.62 -15.35
C ALA A 404 22.31 -10.24 -15.86
N ASP A 405 23.27 -9.45 -16.28
CA ASP A 405 23.01 -8.08 -16.73
C ASP A 405 22.20 -8.08 -18.03
N SER A 406 21.10 -7.32 -18.04
CA SER A 406 20.27 -7.00 -19.21
C SER A 406 20.50 -5.58 -19.71
N THR A 407 21.12 -4.73 -18.90
CA THR A 407 21.41 -3.32 -19.17
C THR A 407 22.88 -3.00 -18.92
N LYS A 408 23.33 -1.84 -19.35
CA LYS A 408 24.64 -1.25 -19.03
C LYS A 408 24.56 0.26 -18.95
N GLN A 409 25.49 0.90 -18.28
CA GLN A 409 25.61 2.36 -18.33
C GLN A 409 26.31 2.80 -19.62
N ASP A 410 25.75 3.81 -20.29
CA ASP A 410 26.41 4.50 -21.41
C ASP A 410 27.49 5.47 -20.91
N THR A 411 28.14 6.17 -21.84
CA THR A 411 29.21 7.14 -21.53
C THR A 411 28.73 8.39 -20.78
N GLU A 412 27.41 8.59 -20.70
CA GLU A 412 26.77 9.71 -20.00
C GLU A 412 26.18 9.27 -18.64
N GLY A 413 26.30 7.96 -18.33
CA GLY A 413 25.82 7.38 -17.08
C GLY A 413 24.34 6.95 -17.11
N ASN A 414 23.70 6.98 -18.28
CA ASN A 414 22.33 6.49 -18.43
C ASN A 414 22.31 4.96 -18.59
N GLU A 415 21.29 4.32 -18.05
CA GLU A 415 21.06 2.90 -18.23
C GLU A 415 20.49 2.63 -19.63
N VAL A 416 21.10 1.72 -20.36
CA VAL A 416 20.69 1.33 -21.73
C VAL A 416 20.65 -0.20 -21.86
N ASP A 417 19.69 -0.70 -22.60
CA ASP A 417 19.53 -2.13 -22.84
C ASP A 417 20.73 -2.73 -23.59
N LEU A 418 21.12 -3.93 -23.18
CA LEU A 418 22.09 -4.73 -23.91
C LEU A 418 21.43 -5.38 -25.15
N PRO A 419 22.24 -5.66 -26.22
CA PRO A 419 21.76 -6.48 -27.34
C PRO A 419 21.20 -7.84 -26.86
N ALA A 420 20.15 -8.33 -27.50
CA ALA A 420 19.46 -9.55 -27.09
C ALA A 420 20.37 -10.80 -27.07
N ASP A 421 21.36 -10.87 -27.97
CA ASP A 421 22.34 -11.97 -27.99
C ASP A 421 23.34 -11.87 -26.81
N GLU A 422 23.70 -10.66 -26.38
CA GLU A 422 24.54 -10.44 -25.20
C GLU A 422 23.75 -10.78 -23.91
N VAL A 423 22.49 -10.34 -23.77
CA VAL A 423 21.61 -10.73 -22.67
C VAL A 423 21.47 -12.26 -22.59
N ALA A 424 21.17 -12.91 -23.73
CA ALA A 424 21.04 -14.36 -23.75
C ALA A 424 22.33 -15.09 -23.32
N LYS A 425 23.50 -14.53 -23.69
CA LYS A 425 24.78 -15.06 -23.22
C LYS A 425 24.98 -14.87 -21.73
N ASN A 426 24.70 -13.68 -21.19
CA ASN A 426 24.86 -13.37 -19.76
C ASN A 426 23.98 -14.32 -18.91
N PHE A 427 22.75 -14.55 -19.32
CA PHE A 427 21.86 -15.52 -18.66
C PHE A 427 22.35 -16.97 -18.79
N ALA A 428 22.97 -17.36 -19.91
CA ALA A 428 23.54 -18.69 -20.06
C ALA A 428 24.77 -18.89 -19.16
N ASP A 429 25.62 -17.87 -19.06
CA ASP A 429 26.82 -17.89 -18.21
C ASP A 429 26.41 -17.91 -16.72
N ALA A 430 25.44 -17.08 -16.30
CA ALA A 430 24.89 -17.06 -14.96
C ALA A 430 24.27 -18.42 -14.56
N LYS A 431 23.55 -19.06 -15.48
CA LYS A 431 22.99 -20.40 -15.24
C LYS A 431 24.10 -21.42 -14.98
N ALA A 432 25.13 -21.42 -15.81
CA ALA A 432 26.24 -22.36 -15.67
C ALA A 432 27.00 -22.17 -14.36
N GLU A 433 27.18 -20.91 -13.93
CA GLU A 433 27.82 -20.64 -12.64
C GLU A 433 26.89 -21.02 -11.47
N ALA A 434 25.58 -20.76 -11.54
CA ALA A 434 24.63 -21.19 -10.53
C ALA A 434 24.62 -22.74 -10.36
N GLU A 435 24.61 -23.49 -11.46
CA GLU A 435 24.70 -24.96 -11.44
C GLU A 435 26.02 -25.44 -10.81
N LYS A 436 27.14 -24.75 -11.10
CA LYS A 436 28.46 -25.04 -10.52
C LYS A 436 28.48 -24.78 -9.01
N ILE A 437 27.96 -23.65 -8.56
CA ILE A 437 27.89 -23.29 -7.13
C ILE A 437 27.00 -24.31 -6.37
N LEU A 438 25.83 -24.64 -6.91
CA LEU A 438 24.97 -25.67 -6.30
C LEU A 438 25.66 -27.04 -6.22
N LYS A 439 26.42 -27.39 -7.25
CA LYS A 439 27.20 -28.62 -7.26
C LYS A 439 28.32 -28.58 -6.22
N GLU A 440 29.05 -27.48 -6.12
CA GLU A 440 30.11 -27.27 -5.10
C GLU A 440 29.54 -27.48 -3.69
N TRP A 441 28.39 -26.90 -3.38
CA TRP A 441 27.72 -27.09 -2.11
C TRP A 441 27.32 -28.57 -1.88
N LYS A 442 26.73 -29.23 -2.90
CA LYS A 442 26.30 -30.64 -2.81
C LYS A 442 27.45 -31.62 -2.65
N ASP A 443 28.60 -31.31 -3.21
CA ASP A 443 29.82 -32.12 -3.08
C ASP A 443 30.54 -31.88 -1.75
N GLY A 444 30.18 -30.83 -1.00
CA GLY A 444 30.71 -30.45 0.32
C GLY A 444 29.90 -31.00 1.49
N GLU A 445 29.72 -30.19 2.54
CA GLU A 445 28.97 -30.58 3.74
C GLU A 445 27.46 -30.67 3.52
N ALA A 446 26.95 -29.97 2.51
CA ALA A 446 25.56 -29.95 2.06
C ALA A 446 24.52 -29.71 3.19
N ASN A 447 24.82 -28.76 4.09
CA ASN A 447 23.95 -28.33 5.16
C ASN A 447 23.69 -26.81 5.10
N GLU A 448 22.77 -26.31 5.93
CA GLU A 448 22.40 -24.90 5.94
C GLU A 448 23.58 -23.98 6.24
N ALA A 449 24.41 -24.33 7.22
CA ALA A 449 25.57 -23.51 7.60
C ALA A 449 26.59 -23.37 6.46
N SER A 450 26.84 -24.45 5.72
CA SER A 450 27.71 -24.40 4.53
C SER A 450 27.08 -23.63 3.37
N PHE A 451 25.75 -23.65 3.24
CA PHE A 451 25.02 -22.84 2.26
C PHE A 451 25.13 -21.35 2.61
N ALA A 452 24.90 -21.00 3.88
CA ALA A 452 25.05 -19.63 4.37
C ALA A 452 26.46 -19.06 4.14
N ALA A 453 27.50 -19.85 4.44
CA ALA A 453 28.89 -19.44 4.19
C ALA A 453 29.15 -19.20 2.69
N LEU A 454 28.61 -20.07 1.84
CA LEU A 454 28.74 -19.95 0.39
C LEU A 454 27.95 -18.73 -0.15
N ALA A 455 26.78 -18.45 0.42
CA ALA A 455 25.99 -17.27 0.08
C ALA A 455 26.74 -15.98 0.44
N THR A 456 27.33 -15.89 1.65
CA THR A 456 28.16 -14.74 2.05
C THR A 456 29.33 -14.51 1.11
N GLU A 457 29.93 -15.58 0.56
CA GLU A 457 31.07 -15.47 -0.34
C GLU A 457 30.64 -15.08 -1.79
N LYS A 458 29.58 -15.72 -2.32
CA LYS A 458 29.34 -15.78 -3.77
C LYS A 458 28.07 -15.04 -4.25
N THR A 459 27.17 -14.64 -3.34
CA THR A 459 25.96 -13.94 -3.80
C THR A 459 26.26 -12.56 -4.34
N ASP A 460 25.60 -12.22 -5.44
CA ASP A 460 25.54 -10.85 -5.98
C ASP A 460 24.42 -10.03 -5.31
N ASP A 461 23.54 -10.66 -4.50
CA ASP A 461 22.54 -9.97 -3.71
C ASP A 461 23.15 -9.33 -2.46
N THR A 462 23.31 -8.00 -2.52
CA THR A 462 23.91 -7.23 -1.41
C THR A 462 22.98 -7.15 -0.19
N GLY A 463 21.66 -7.30 -0.38
CA GLY A 463 20.66 -7.20 0.68
C GLY A 463 20.70 -8.37 1.67
N SER A 464 21.02 -9.59 1.21
CA SER A 464 21.08 -10.77 2.05
C SER A 464 22.49 -11.31 2.27
N LYS A 465 23.52 -10.68 1.70
CA LYS A 465 24.91 -11.17 1.76
C LYS A 465 25.41 -11.34 3.19
N GLU A 466 25.21 -10.35 4.06
CA GLU A 466 25.69 -10.34 5.45
C GLU A 466 24.94 -11.36 6.33
N THR A 467 23.70 -11.74 5.93
CA THR A 467 22.90 -12.76 6.63
C THR A 467 23.10 -14.16 6.07
N GLY A 468 24.05 -14.36 5.15
CA GLY A 468 24.28 -15.65 4.48
C GLY A 468 23.12 -16.03 3.57
N GLY A 469 22.57 -15.05 2.86
CA GLY A 469 21.48 -15.22 1.90
C GLY A 469 20.10 -15.46 2.52
N LEU A 470 19.91 -15.20 3.84
CA LEU A 470 18.67 -15.49 4.56
C LEU A 470 17.59 -14.43 4.27
N TYR A 471 16.42 -14.91 3.90
CA TYR A 471 15.15 -14.20 3.90
C TYR A 471 14.14 -15.00 4.73
N GLU A 472 13.53 -14.33 5.69
CA GLU A 472 12.55 -14.92 6.62
C GLU A 472 11.16 -14.30 6.39
N ASN A 473 10.13 -14.99 6.87
CA ASN A 473 8.74 -14.52 6.83
C ASN A 473 8.27 -14.15 5.42
N ILE A 474 8.68 -14.92 4.40
CA ILE A 474 8.25 -14.73 3.02
C ILE A 474 6.80 -15.18 2.90
N THR A 475 5.91 -14.27 2.52
CA THR A 475 4.49 -14.52 2.27
C THR A 475 4.13 -14.25 0.82
N SER A 476 2.94 -14.60 0.40
CA SER A 476 2.45 -14.31 -0.95
C SER A 476 2.29 -12.80 -1.26
N THR A 477 2.36 -11.95 -0.24
CA THR A 477 2.31 -10.49 -0.36
C THR A 477 3.67 -9.83 -0.27
N SER A 478 4.73 -10.61 -0.05
CA SER A 478 6.11 -10.09 -0.03
C SER A 478 6.52 -9.54 -1.39
N SER A 479 7.27 -8.46 -1.40
CA SER A 479 7.67 -7.74 -2.63
C SER A 479 8.85 -8.41 -3.34
N TYR A 480 8.78 -9.72 -3.54
CA TYR A 480 9.75 -10.47 -4.36
C TYR A 480 9.17 -10.78 -5.74
N VAL A 481 10.06 -11.11 -6.68
CA VAL A 481 9.62 -11.52 -8.03
C VAL A 481 8.82 -12.83 -7.99
N PRO A 482 7.81 -12.99 -8.85
CA PRO A 482 6.88 -14.12 -8.79
C PRO A 482 7.55 -15.48 -8.76
N GLU A 483 8.57 -15.70 -9.57
CA GLU A 483 9.27 -16.98 -9.67
C GLU A 483 10.01 -17.37 -8.38
N PHE A 484 10.53 -16.35 -7.64
CA PHE A 484 11.14 -16.56 -6.34
C PHE A 484 10.10 -16.92 -5.30
N LEU A 485 8.96 -16.20 -5.26
CA LEU A 485 7.83 -16.47 -4.37
C LEU A 485 7.24 -17.85 -4.64
N ASP A 486 7.00 -18.20 -5.90
CA ASP A 486 6.44 -19.49 -6.31
C ASP A 486 7.30 -20.64 -5.79
N TRP A 487 8.63 -20.49 -5.84
CA TRP A 487 9.51 -21.51 -5.27
C TRP A 487 9.51 -21.48 -3.75
N ALA A 488 9.64 -20.33 -3.12
CA ALA A 488 9.77 -20.21 -1.66
C ALA A 488 8.52 -20.76 -0.93
N LEU A 489 7.34 -20.55 -1.51
CA LEU A 489 6.04 -20.93 -0.94
C LEU A 489 5.51 -22.30 -1.43
N ALA A 490 6.27 -22.99 -2.28
CA ALA A 490 5.91 -24.34 -2.69
C ALA A 490 6.12 -25.35 -1.55
N ASP A 491 5.54 -26.55 -1.71
CA ASP A 491 5.71 -27.65 -0.75
C ASP A 491 7.15 -28.21 -0.82
N HIS A 492 7.99 -27.79 0.11
CA HIS A 492 9.38 -28.19 0.27
C HIS A 492 9.64 -28.80 1.65
N LYS A 493 10.68 -29.59 1.72
CA LYS A 493 11.26 -30.05 2.98
C LYS A 493 12.48 -29.21 3.32
N VAL A 494 12.72 -29.01 4.61
CA VAL A 494 13.96 -28.35 5.08
C VAL A 494 15.19 -29.01 4.43
N GLY A 495 16.02 -28.21 3.80
CA GLY A 495 17.17 -28.66 3.04
C GLY A 495 16.95 -28.88 1.55
N ASP A 496 15.72 -28.80 1.05
CA ASP A 496 15.47 -28.82 -0.40
C ASP A 496 16.16 -27.64 -1.09
N THR A 497 16.67 -27.89 -2.29
CA THR A 497 17.37 -26.87 -3.09
C THR A 497 16.86 -26.83 -4.51
N GLY A 498 16.87 -25.63 -5.10
CA GLY A 498 16.47 -25.42 -6.49
C GLY A 498 17.30 -24.32 -7.15
N ILE A 499 17.14 -24.17 -8.46
CA ILE A 499 17.64 -23.02 -9.22
C ILE A 499 16.44 -22.35 -9.87
N VAL A 500 16.21 -21.09 -9.54
CA VAL A 500 15.10 -20.29 -10.05
C VAL A 500 15.64 -19.23 -10.98
N LYS A 501 15.06 -19.07 -12.15
CA LYS A 501 15.36 -18.00 -13.09
C LYS A 501 14.43 -16.82 -12.85
N THR A 502 14.96 -15.63 -12.75
CA THR A 502 14.22 -14.36 -12.70
C THR A 502 14.81 -13.39 -13.71
N ASP A 503 14.28 -12.19 -13.80
CA ASP A 503 14.84 -11.12 -14.63
C ASP A 503 16.20 -10.61 -14.12
N TYR A 504 16.52 -10.85 -12.85
CA TYR A 504 17.83 -10.50 -12.26
C TYR A 504 18.94 -11.51 -12.55
N GLY A 505 18.60 -12.74 -12.94
CA GLY A 505 19.56 -13.81 -13.17
C GLY A 505 19.07 -15.15 -12.65
N TYR A 506 19.94 -15.90 -11.97
CA TYR A 506 19.61 -17.21 -11.39
C TYR A 506 19.83 -17.20 -9.88
N HIS A 507 18.79 -17.58 -9.15
CA HIS A 507 18.82 -17.76 -7.70
C HIS A 507 19.01 -19.25 -7.38
N ILE A 508 20.04 -19.58 -6.63
CA ILE A 508 20.18 -20.87 -6.01
C ILE A 508 19.45 -20.81 -4.67
N MET A 509 18.43 -21.62 -4.50
CA MET A 509 17.53 -21.60 -3.36
C MET A 509 17.84 -22.75 -2.40
N TYR A 510 17.74 -22.50 -1.10
CA TYR A 510 17.76 -23.50 -0.03
C TYR A 510 16.58 -23.24 0.91
N PHE A 511 15.74 -24.23 1.13
CA PHE A 511 14.56 -24.13 1.98
C PHE A 511 14.94 -24.32 3.45
N VAL A 512 14.74 -23.27 4.27
CA VAL A 512 15.06 -23.25 5.70
C VAL A 512 13.90 -23.78 6.53
N GLY A 513 12.67 -23.40 6.19
CA GLY A 513 11.47 -23.85 6.87
C GLY A 513 10.21 -23.14 6.35
N ALA A 514 9.07 -23.62 6.80
CA ALA A 514 7.76 -23.05 6.55
C ALA A 514 7.01 -22.88 7.87
N ASP A 515 6.03 -21.96 7.87
CA ASP A 515 5.10 -21.84 8.97
C ASP A 515 4.23 -23.10 9.07
N GLU A 516 3.92 -23.51 10.29
CA GLU A 516 3.01 -24.64 10.53
C GLU A 516 1.54 -24.26 10.24
N THR A 517 1.22 -22.96 10.21
CA THR A 517 -0.13 -22.42 9.95
C THR A 517 -0.45 -22.53 8.46
N GLU A 518 -1.63 -23.05 8.13
CA GLU A 518 -2.13 -23.06 6.75
C GLU A 518 -2.39 -21.62 6.26
N LYS A 519 -2.17 -21.36 4.97
CA LYS A 519 -2.28 -20.03 4.39
C LYS A 519 -3.66 -19.39 4.61
N TRP A 520 -4.74 -20.15 4.38
CA TRP A 520 -6.11 -19.64 4.60
C TRP A 520 -6.34 -19.18 6.03
N GLU A 521 -5.76 -19.87 6.99
CA GLU A 521 -5.87 -19.55 8.42
C GLU A 521 -5.14 -18.25 8.75
N SER A 522 -3.93 -18.09 8.23
CA SER A 522 -3.17 -16.84 8.36
C SER A 522 -3.88 -15.67 7.70
N ASP A 523 -4.41 -15.87 6.48
CA ASP A 523 -5.16 -14.82 5.76
C ASP A 523 -6.41 -14.39 6.54
N VAL A 524 -7.12 -15.34 7.15
CA VAL A 524 -8.30 -15.05 8.00
C VAL A 524 -7.90 -14.33 9.28
N ARG A 525 -6.83 -14.75 9.96
CA ARG A 525 -6.30 -14.06 11.15
C ARG A 525 -5.94 -12.61 10.84
N THR A 526 -5.28 -12.40 9.70
CA THR A 526 -4.92 -11.06 9.22
C THR A 526 -6.16 -10.20 8.92
N ALA A 527 -7.19 -10.79 8.33
CA ALA A 527 -8.43 -10.07 8.04
C ALA A 527 -9.15 -9.66 9.35
N ILE A 528 -9.30 -10.58 10.31
CA ILE A 528 -9.87 -10.27 11.63
C ILE A 528 -9.05 -9.21 12.35
N ALA A 529 -7.71 -9.31 12.29
CA ALA A 529 -6.82 -8.32 12.89
C ALA A 529 -7.01 -6.94 12.24
N SER A 530 -7.13 -6.89 10.93
CA SER A 530 -7.36 -5.65 10.18
C SER A 530 -8.72 -5.01 10.52
N GLU A 531 -9.78 -5.80 10.66
CA GLU A 531 -11.09 -5.29 11.08
C GLU A 531 -11.03 -4.71 12.49
N LYS A 532 -10.48 -5.44 13.45
CA LYS A 532 -10.31 -4.97 14.84
C LYS A 532 -9.38 -3.76 14.94
N PHE A 533 -8.33 -3.72 14.12
CA PHE A 533 -7.44 -2.56 14.04
C PHE A 533 -8.15 -1.32 13.48
N ASN A 534 -8.97 -1.50 12.46
CA ASN A 534 -9.79 -0.43 11.91
C ASN A 534 -10.81 0.07 12.95
N GLU A 535 -11.46 -0.83 13.69
CA GLU A 535 -12.38 -0.47 14.79
C GLU A 535 -11.63 0.34 15.87
N TYR A 536 -10.47 -0.11 16.32
CA TYR A 536 -9.62 0.63 17.27
C TYR A 536 -9.29 2.04 16.77
N THR A 537 -8.85 2.17 15.53
CA THR A 537 -8.48 3.48 14.98
C THR A 537 -9.71 4.38 14.76
N GLU A 538 -10.85 3.79 14.37
CA GLU A 538 -12.12 4.51 14.24
C GLU A 538 -12.62 5.01 15.59
N ASP A 539 -12.58 4.19 16.62
CA ASP A 539 -12.98 4.56 17.99
C ASP A 539 -12.11 5.72 18.53
N LEU A 540 -10.79 5.68 18.27
CA LEU A 540 -9.89 6.78 18.61
C LEU A 540 -10.26 8.06 17.87
N ILE A 541 -10.47 7.99 16.57
CA ILE A 541 -10.84 9.14 15.73
C ILE A 541 -12.17 9.73 16.22
N ASP A 542 -13.20 8.89 16.45
CA ASP A 542 -14.51 9.32 16.96
C ASP A 542 -14.41 9.93 18.36
N GLY A 543 -13.59 9.30 19.22
CA GLY A 543 -13.32 9.79 20.55
C GLY A 543 -12.70 11.18 20.60
N ILE A 544 -11.90 11.53 19.57
CA ILE A 544 -11.09 12.75 19.52
C ILE A 544 -11.77 13.83 18.68
N THR A 545 -12.16 13.52 17.44
CA THR A 545 -12.59 14.51 16.43
C THR A 545 -13.75 15.37 16.91
N ASP A 546 -14.76 14.76 17.57
CA ASP A 546 -15.95 15.46 18.07
C ASP A 546 -15.65 16.40 19.26
N LYS A 547 -14.51 16.25 19.92
CA LYS A 547 -14.13 16.97 21.14
C LYS A 547 -13.01 18.00 20.91
N ILE A 548 -12.42 18.05 19.73
CA ILE A 548 -11.38 19.04 19.43
C ILE A 548 -11.98 20.44 19.39
N GLU A 549 -11.46 21.31 20.26
CA GLU A 549 -11.77 22.74 20.23
C GLU A 549 -10.66 23.50 19.47
N ARG A 550 -10.95 23.90 18.22
CA ARG A 550 -10.01 24.64 17.36
C ARG A 550 -10.19 26.14 17.50
N ASN A 551 -9.07 26.86 17.44
CA ASN A 551 -9.04 28.30 17.32
C ASN A 551 -8.78 28.73 15.87
N ASP A 552 -9.83 28.60 15.03
CA ASP A 552 -9.73 28.89 13.59
C ASP A 552 -9.24 30.34 13.30
N THR A 553 -9.47 31.30 14.22
CA THR A 553 -8.97 32.68 14.05
C THR A 553 -7.44 32.71 14.13
N VAL A 554 -6.85 32.01 15.06
CA VAL A 554 -5.39 31.91 15.22
C VAL A 554 -4.79 31.09 14.09
N ILE A 555 -5.38 29.94 13.79
CA ILE A 555 -4.95 29.07 12.68
C ILE A 555 -4.91 29.88 11.38
N ASN A 556 -5.98 30.53 11.00
CA ASN A 556 -6.07 31.32 9.75
C ASN A 556 -5.12 32.51 9.69
N TYR A 557 -4.67 33.02 10.83
CA TYR A 557 -3.67 34.09 10.86
C TYR A 557 -2.26 33.56 10.59
N PHE A 558 -1.87 32.49 11.26
CA PHE A 558 -0.50 31.97 11.21
C PHE A 558 -0.25 31.00 10.06
N VAL A 559 -1.25 30.23 9.61
CA VAL A 559 -1.10 29.26 8.52
C VAL A 559 -0.66 29.91 7.20
N LYS A 560 -0.95 31.19 7.01
CA LYS A 560 -0.50 31.97 5.84
C LYS A 560 1.02 31.95 5.62
N ALA A 561 1.78 31.79 6.68
CA ALA A 561 3.23 31.67 6.57
C ALA A 561 3.64 30.35 5.91
N ILE A 562 3.00 29.24 6.30
CA ILE A 562 3.22 27.92 5.72
C ILE A 562 2.72 27.90 4.27
N GLU A 563 1.50 28.36 4.02
CA GLU A 563 0.93 28.44 2.67
C GLU A 563 1.88 29.20 1.74
N LYS A 564 2.43 30.34 2.19
CA LYS A 564 3.42 31.09 1.43
C LYS A 564 4.74 30.31 1.19
N GLN A 565 5.18 29.49 2.13
CA GLN A 565 6.36 28.64 1.94
C GLN A 565 6.12 27.61 0.84
N ILE A 566 4.95 26.94 0.88
CA ILE A 566 4.54 25.97 -0.14
C ILE A 566 4.44 26.65 -1.50
N THR A 567 3.77 27.81 -1.59
CA THR A 567 3.66 28.59 -2.83
C THR A 567 5.04 28.92 -3.42
N ASN A 568 6.00 29.32 -2.58
CA ASN A 568 7.36 29.61 -3.03
C ASN A 568 8.08 28.34 -3.54
N ALA A 569 7.92 27.20 -2.86
CA ALA A 569 8.52 25.94 -3.27
C ALA A 569 7.95 25.43 -4.61
N VAL A 570 6.63 25.52 -4.79
CA VAL A 570 5.93 25.19 -6.03
C VAL A 570 6.39 26.09 -7.19
N SER A 571 6.49 27.39 -6.95
CA SER A 571 6.94 28.37 -7.94
C SER A 571 8.40 28.13 -8.39
N TYR A 572 9.25 27.68 -7.48
CA TYR A 572 10.64 27.36 -7.80
C TYR A 572 10.74 26.10 -8.67
N LYS A 573 9.97 25.05 -8.34
CA LYS A 573 9.91 23.83 -9.17
C LYS A 573 9.39 24.14 -10.58
N SER A 574 8.31 24.90 -10.72
CA SER A 574 7.74 25.25 -12.02
C SER A 574 8.67 26.12 -12.89
N SER A 575 9.54 26.94 -12.29
CA SER A 575 10.51 27.73 -13.02
C SER A 575 11.74 26.93 -13.47
N SER A 576 12.11 25.87 -12.75
CA SER A 576 13.23 25.00 -13.10
C SER A 576 12.88 23.99 -14.22
N THR A 577 11.62 23.58 -14.32
CA THR A 577 11.14 22.71 -15.41
C THR A 577 10.91 23.46 -16.74
N ALA A 578 10.81 24.77 -16.72
CA ALA A 578 10.64 25.59 -17.94
C ALA A 578 11.96 25.90 -18.70
N THR A 579 13.09 25.37 -18.24
CA THR A 579 14.43 25.68 -18.81
C THR A 579 15.10 24.48 -19.51
N TYR A 580 14.34 23.45 -19.89
CA TYR A 580 14.85 22.35 -20.73
C TYR A 580 14.02 22.15 -21.98
#